data_f52de36ab573d123c8f377e7924e7d8d
#
_entry.id   f52de36ab573d123c8f377e7924e7d8d
#
_cell.length_a   1.000
_cell.length_b   1.000
_cell.length_c   1.000
_cell.angle_alpha   90.00
_cell.angle_beta   90.00
_cell.angle_gamma   90.00
#
_symmetry.space_group_name_H-M   'P 1'
#
loop_
_entity.id
_entity.type
_entity.pdbx_description
1 polymer ?
#
loop_
_entity_poly.entity_id
_entity_poly.type
_entity_poly.pdbx_seq_one_letter_code
_entity_poly.pdbx_strand_id
1 'polypeptide(L)'
;IVLQYKVQNQNVGLATYFRSVIGPELRTWARERGIDLEEAGLKIYTTIDSRMQQYAEEAVTEHMAKLQAHFAEHWKGRNPWLDDNWKEIKGYLKSRIRQTESYRNLVERYGKDSDSVNIMLNLKKPMRIFTWSGERDTLFSSMDSLNYYKRFLNTGFMSMDAHTGEIKAWVGGINHKYFKYDHVKQGKRQPG
;
A
#
# COMPACT_ATOMS: atom_id res chain seq x y z
N ILE A 1 4.78 -36.06 14.50
CA ILE A 1 5.44 -35.06 13.62
C ILE A 1 4.63 -33.77 13.73
N VAL A 2 5.20 -32.73 14.35
CA VAL A 2 4.57 -31.41 14.37
C VAL A 2 4.97 -30.72 13.07
N LEU A 3 4.01 -30.59 12.15
CA LEU A 3 4.22 -29.85 10.91
C LEU A 3 4.31 -28.35 11.24
N GLN A 4 5.49 -27.77 11.07
CA GLN A 4 5.67 -26.30 11.12
C GLN A 4 5.23 -25.71 9.77
N TYR A 5 3.92 -25.51 9.61
CA TYR A 5 3.38 -24.87 8.42
C TYR A 5 3.49 -23.35 8.55
N LYS A 6 4.30 -22.72 7.71
CA LYS A 6 4.42 -21.27 7.61
C LYS A 6 3.73 -20.83 6.32
N VAL A 7 2.58 -20.18 6.43
CA VAL A 7 1.89 -19.62 5.26
C VAL A 7 2.79 -18.55 4.63
N GLN A 8 3.31 -18.84 3.45
CA GLN A 8 3.98 -17.83 2.63
C GLN A 8 2.91 -17.05 1.85
N ASN A 9 2.75 -15.77 2.13
CA ASN A 9 1.89 -14.90 1.37
C ASN A 9 2.70 -13.79 0.68
N GLN A 10 2.10 -13.17 -0.34
CA GLN A 10 2.75 -12.13 -1.15
C GLN A 10 3.20 -10.87 -0.38
N ASN A 11 2.76 -10.71 0.88
CA ASN A 11 3.08 -9.54 1.70
C ASN A 11 4.25 -9.81 2.67
N VAL A 12 4.86 -11.00 2.63
CA VAL A 12 5.97 -11.39 3.53
C VAL A 12 7.26 -11.57 2.73
N GLY A 13 8.39 -11.18 3.32
CA GLY A 13 9.72 -11.25 2.73
C GLY A 13 10.10 -10.01 1.93
N LEU A 14 11.27 -10.04 1.30
CA LEU A 14 11.83 -8.92 0.53
C LEU A 14 11.10 -8.68 -0.80
N ALA A 15 11.23 -7.46 -1.31
CA ALA A 15 10.77 -7.03 -2.63
C ALA A 15 9.27 -7.28 -2.89
N THR A 16 8.42 -7.07 -1.88
CA THR A 16 6.97 -7.35 -1.97
C THR A 16 6.27 -6.61 -3.10
N TYR A 17 6.61 -5.36 -3.33
CA TYR A 17 6.10 -4.56 -4.45
C TYR A 17 6.59 -5.09 -5.80
N PHE A 18 7.89 -5.35 -5.93
CA PHE A 18 8.45 -5.92 -7.16
C PHE A 18 7.79 -7.25 -7.51
N ARG A 19 7.61 -8.14 -6.54
CA ARG A 19 6.91 -9.42 -6.75
C ARG A 19 5.46 -9.24 -7.21
N SER A 20 4.77 -8.21 -6.71
CA SER A 20 3.40 -7.90 -7.14
C SER A 20 3.34 -7.33 -8.56
N VAL A 21 4.41 -6.66 -9.01
CA VAL A 21 4.53 -6.13 -10.38
C VAL A 21 4.83 -7.23 -11.38
N ILE A 22 5.82 -8.09 -11.08
CA ILE A 22 6.27 -9.14 -12.02
C ILE A 22 5.31 -10.34 -12.08
N GLY A 23 4.58 -10.62 -11.00
CA GLY A 23 3.69 -11.77 -10.91
C GLY A 23 2.64 -11.87 -12.03
N PRO A 24 1.91 -10.80 -12.37
CA PRO A 24 0.99 -10.82 -13.52
C PRO A 24 1.67 -11.10 -14.86
N GLU A 25 2.87 -10.53 -15.08
CA GLU A 25 3.64 -10.73 -16.30
C GLU A 25 4.11 -12.19 -16.42
N LEU A 26 4.58 -12.78 -15.32
CA LEU A 26 4.95 -14.19 -15.27
C LEU A 26 3.74 -15.12 -15.53
N ARG A 27 2.57 -14.80 -14.99
CA ARG A 27 1.35 -15.58 -15.27
C ARG A 27 0.95 -15.51 -16.75
N THR A 28 1.07 -14.34 -17.37
CA THR A 28 0.80 -14.19 -18.81
C THR A 28 1.79 -15.00 -19.64
N TRP A 29 3.09 -14.86 -19.34
CA TRP A 29 4.16 -15.61 -19.99
C TRP A 29 3.98 -17.14 -19.88
N ALA A 30 3.61 -17.63 -18.71
CA ALA A 30 3.38 -19.06 -18.47
C ALA A 30 2.15 -19.57 -19.21
N ARG A 31 1.03 -18.81 -19.20
CA ARG A 31 -0.20 -19.15 -19.92
C ARG A 31 0.04 -19.28 -21.43
N GLU A 32 0.79 -18.35 -22.03
CA GLU A 32 1.15 -18.41 -23.45
C GLU A 32 1.95 -19.67 -23.81
N ARG A 33 2.59 -20.32 -22.83
CA ARG A 33 3.42 -21.53 -23.00
C ARG A 33 2.76 -22.79 -22.47
N GLY A 34 1.52 -22.71 -21.99
CA GLY A 34 0.82 -23.85 -21.41
C GLY A 34 1.47 -24.36 -20.11
N ILE A 35 2.19 -23.49 -19.38
CA ILE A 35 2.89 -23.84 -18.13
C ILE A 35 2.02 -23.42 -16.93
N ASP A 36 1.77 -24.32 -15.99
CA ASP A 36 1.23 -23.98 -14.69
C ASP A 36 2.36 -23.51 -13.77
N LEU A 37 2.32 -22.22 -13.36
CA LEU A 37 3.34 -21.62 -12.51
C LEU A 37 3.42 -22.24 -11.11
N GLU A 38 2.30 -22.75 -10.59
CA GLU A 38 2.22 -23.27 -9.23
C GLU A 38 2.73 -24.71 -9.16
N GLU A 39 2.54 -25.48 -10.22
CA GLU A 39 2.95 -26.89 -10.30
C GLU A 39 4.33 -27.10 -10.94
N ALA A 40 4.76 -26.19 -11.82
CA ALA A 40 5.96 -26.38 -12.63
C ALA A 40 7.30 -26.29 -11.85
N GLY A 41 7.31 -25.87 -10.57
CA GLY A 41 8.50 -25.77 -9.74
C GLY A 41 9.58 -24.83 -10.31
N LEU A 42 9.20 -23.79 -11.02
CA LEU A 42 10.11 -22.88 -11.71
C LEU A 42 11.01 -22.10 -10.75
N LYS A 43 12.26 -21.94 -11.14
CA LYS A 43 13.20 -21.00 -10.49
C LYS A 43 13.28 -19.73 -11.32
N ILE A 44 12.84 -18.61 -10.73
CA ILE A 44 12.80 -17.32 -11.39
C ILE A 44 13.99 -16.48 -10.91
N TYR A 45 14.92 -16.19 -11.81
CA TYR A 45 16.06 -15.32 -11.55
C TYR A 45 15.72 -13.90 -11.97
N THR A 46 16.08 -12.93 -11.11
CA THR A 46 15.85 -11.51 -11.37
C THR A 46 17.16 -10.73 -11.18
N THR A 47 17.17 -9.46 -11.57
CA THR A 47 18.32 -8.57 -11.41
C THR A 47 18.39 -7.93 -10.01
N ILE A 48 17.37 -8.14 -9.16
CA ILE A 48 17.33 -7.62 -7.80
C ILE A 48 18.47 -8.19 -6.96
N ASP A 49 19.29 -7.30 -6.39
CA ASP A 49 20.29 -7.68 -5.37
C ASP A 49 19.60 -7.67 -3.99
N SER A 50 19.61 -8.83 -3.31
CA SER A 50 18.89 -9.00 -2.04
C SER A 50 19.40 -8.08 -0.93
N ARG A 51 20.70 -7.77 -0.89
CA ARG A 51 21.31 -6.87 0.10
C ARG A 51 20.91 -5.42 -0.17
N MET A 52 20.99 -4.99 -1.44
CA MET A 52 20.56 -3.65 -1.84
C MET A 52 19.07 -3.45 -1.59
N GLN A 53 18.26 -4.47 -1.87
CA GLN A 53 16.82 -4.45 -1.59
C GLN A 53 16.55 -4.32 -0.09
N GLN A 54 17.24 -5.08 0.74
CA GLN A 54 17.10 -5.00 2.19
C GLN A 54 17.46 -3.60 2.70
N TYR A 55 18.62 -3.07 2.30
CA TYR A 55 19.05 -1.72 2.69
C TYR A 55 18.05 -0.63 2.24
N ALA A 56 17.49 -0.79 1.05
CA ALA A 56 16.49 0.14 0.54
C ALA A 56 15.20 0.10 1.38
N GLU A 57 14.70 -1.09 1.73
CA GLU A 57 13.51 -1.26 2.57
C GLU A 57 13.74 -0.72 4.00
N GLU A 58 14.89 -0.97 4.59
CA GLU A 58 15.29 -0.45 5.90
C GLU A 58 15.39 1.08 5.89
N ALA A 59 16.11 1.65 4.92
CA ALA A 59 16.27 3.10 4.77
C ALA A 59 14.93 3.82 4.55
N VAL A 60 14.07 3.26 3.69
CA VAL A 60 12.71 3.80 3.47
C VAL A 60 11.89 3.74 4.75
N THR A 61 11.92 2.63 5.47
CA THR A 61 11.16 2.46 6.73
C THR A 61 11.63 3.47 7.78
N GLU A 62 12.94 3.58 8.00
CA GLU A 62 13.49 4.49 9.00
C GLU A 62 13.22 5.96 8.66
N HIS A 63 13.52 6.36 7.42
CA HIS A 63 13.34 7.75 7.00
C HIS A 63 11.87 8.17 7.00
N MET A 64 10.99 7.33 6.46
CA MET A 64 9.56 7.65 6.37
C MET A 64 8.88 7.67 7.74
N ALA A 65 9.32 6.85 8.69
CA ALA A 65 8.83 6.94 10.06
C ALA A 65 9.14 8.29 10.71
N LYS A 66 10.37 8.79 10.55
CA LYS A 66 10.79 10.10 11.04
C LYS A 66 10.01 11.25 10.36
N LEU A 67 9.92 11.19 9.03
CA LEU A 67 9.19 12.18 8.24
C LEU A 67 7.70 12.20 8.59
N GLN A 68 7.09 11.04 8.82
CA GLN A 68 5.70 10.93 9.25
C GLN A 68 5.46 11.55 10.63
N ALA A 69 6.40 11.41 11.55
CA ALA A 69 6.32 12.05 12.87
C ALA A 69 6.35 13.58 12.76
N HIS A 70 7.24 14.12 11.94
CA HIS A 70 7.30 15.57 11.66
C HIS A 70 6.02 16.06 10.98
N PHE A 71 5.52 15.32 10.01
CA PHE A 71 4.24 15.62 9.34
C PHE A 71 3.08 15.65 10.33
N ALA A 72 2.99 14.65 11.21
CA ALA A 72 1.92 14.56 12.20
C ALA A 72 1.97 15.75 13.20
N GLU A 73 3.15 16.16 13.65
CA GLU A 73 3.30 17.32 14.55
C GLU A 73 2.97 18.63 13.82
N HIS A 74 3.45 18.79 12.57
CA HIS A 74 3.14 19.98 11.76
C HIS A 74 1.63 20.17 11.54
N TRP A 75 0.89 19.08 11.30
CA TRP A 75 -0.55 19.10 11.03
C TRP A 75 -1.43 18.82 12.25
N LYS A 76 -0.85 18.87 13.45
CA LYS A 76 -1.60 18.64 14.70
C LYS A 76 -2.74 19.66 14.85
N GLY A 77 -3.96 19.13 15.04
CA GLY A 77 -5.16 19.96 15.17
C GLY A 77 -5.64 20.61 13.88
N ARG A 78 -5.01 20.34 12.73
CA ARG A 78 -5.38 20.89 11.41
C ARG A 78 -5.59 19.78 10.38
N ASN A 79 -6.32 20.09 9.32
CA ASN A 79 -6.46 19.20 8.18
C ASN A 79 -5.37 19.46 7.14
N PRO A 80 -4.68 18.41 6.63
CA PRO A 80 -3.66 18.56 5.60
C PRO A 80 -4.25 18.64 4.17
N TRP A 81 -5.56 18.53 4.01
CA TRP A 81 -6.21 18.55 2.71
C TRP A 81 -6.51 19.98 2.27
N LEU A 82 -5.57 20.58 1.55
CA LEU A 82 -5.64 21.94 1.05
C LEU A 82 -5.68 21.93 -0.48
N ASP A 83 -6.30 22.97 -1.05
CA ASP A 83 -6.23 23.26 -2.49
C ASP A 83 -4.93 24.02 -2.84
N ASP A 84 -4.77 24.35 -4.12
CA ASP A 84 -3.59 25.10 -4.63
C ASP A 84 -3.47 26.51 -4.04
N ASN A 85 -4.54 27.05 -3.44
CA ASN A 85 -4.58 28.32 -2.75
C ASN A 85 -4.46 28.20 -1.22
N TRP A 86 -4.01 27.03 -0.73
CA TRP A 86 -3.85 26.74 0.71
C TRP A 86 -5.16 26.78 1.51
N LYS A 87 -6.31 26.64 0.85
CA LYS A 87 -7.62 26.59 1.51
C LYS A 87 -8.04 25.13 1.74
N GLU A 88 -8.67 24.89 2.89
CA GLU A 88 -9.15 23.54 3.22
C GLU A 88 -10.21 23.08 2.22
N ILE A 89 -10.00 21.88 1.66
CA ILE A 89 -10.96 21.22 0.78
C ILE A 89 -12.09 20.63 1.63
N LYS A 90 -13.20 21.37 1.70
CA LYS A 90 -14.37 20.93 2.46
C LYS A 90 -14.92 19.60 1.95
N GLY A 91 -15.18 18.68 2.87
CA GLY A 91 -15.76 17.38 2.52
C GLY A 91 -14.81 16.42 1.79
N TYR A 92 -13.49 16.66 1.82
CA TYR A 92 -12.50 15.80 1.18
C TYR A 92 -12.71 14.32 1.51
N LEU A 93 -12.77 13.95 2.80
CA LEU A 93 -12.96 12.55 3.20
C LEU A 93 -14.31 11.98 2.75
N LYS A 94 -15.38 12.81 2.73
CA LYS A 94 -16.69 12.40 2.22
C LYS A 94 -16.67 12.10 0.72
N SER A 95 -15.85 12.80 -0.05
CA SER A 95 -15.66 12.48 -1.47
C SER A 95 -14.82 11.21 -1.67
N ARG A 96 -13.79 11.01 -0.84
CA ARG A 96 -12.88 9.86 -0.95
C ARG A 96 -13.50 8.55 -0.48
N ILE A 97 -14.36 8.57 0.55
CA ILE A 97 -15.03 7.35 1.00
C ILE A 97 -15.90 6.73 -0.11
N ARG A 98 -16.52 7.55 -0.97
CA ARG A 98 -17.34 7.09 -2.10
C ARG A 98 -16.57 6.27 -3.13
N GLN A 99 -15.23 6.39 -3.16
CA GLN A 99 -14.36 5.65 -4.07
C GLN A 99 -13.93 4.29 -3.50
N THR A 100 -14.23 4.03 -2.23
CA THR A 100 -13.83 2.79 -1.54
C THR A 100 -14.78 1.64 -1.86
N GLU A 101 -14.25 0.43 -1.82
CA GLU A 101 -15.05 -0.80 -1.95
C GLU A 101 -16.06 -0.91 -0.81
N SER A 102 -15.69 -0.55 0.42
CA SER A 102 -16.60 -0.54 1.57
C SER A 102 -17.85 0.31 1.30
N TYR A 103 -17.69 1.49 0.70
CA TYR A 103 -18.85 2.32 0.33
C TYR A 103 -19.69 1.66 -0.76
N ARG A 104 -19.06 1.12 -1.81
CA ARG A 104 -19.78 0.45 -2.91
C ARG A 104 -20.62 -0.71 -2.42
N ASN A 105 -20.05 -1.57 -1.57
CA ASN A 105 -20.76 -2.71 -0.98
C ASN A 105 -21.95 -2.27 -0.09
N LEU A 106 -21.81 -1.16 0.64
CA LEU A 106 -22.90 -0.62 1.43
C LEU A 106 -24.01 -0.03 0.56
N VAL A 107 -23.65 0.68 -0.51
CA VAL A 107 -24.63 1.23 -1.47
C VAL A 107 -25.40 0.11 -2.20
N GLU A 108 -24.71 -0.95 -2.59
CA GLU A 108 -25.33 -2.14 -3.19
C GLU A 108 -26.35 -2.79 -2.24
N ARG A 109 -26.01 -2.85 -0.94
CA ARG A 109 -26.86 -3.49 0.06
C ARG A 109 -28.02 -2.66 0.55
N TYR A 110 -27.85 -1.34 0.71
CA TYR A 110 -28.83 -0.46 1.36
C TYR A 110 -29.40 0.63 0.46
N GLY A 111 -28.89 0.78 -0.76
CA GLY A 111 -29.23 1.87 -1.67
C GLY A 111 -28.37 3.13 -1.45
N LYS A 112 -28.15 3.90 -2.53
CA LYS A 112 -27.21 5.03 -2.57
C LYS A 112 -27.55 6.16 -1.59
N ASP A 113 -28.83 6.44 -1.43
CA ASP A 113 -29.32 7.59 -0.64
C ASP A 113 -29.88 7.15 0.72
N SER A 114 -29.59 5.94 1.16
CA SER A 114 -30.03 5.40 2.45
C SER A 114 -29.20 5.96 3.61
N ASP A 115 -29.86 6.43 4.67
CA ASP A 115 -29.20 6.81 5.93
C ASP A 115 -28.40 5.66 6.54
N SER A 116 -28.80 4.42 6.27
CA SER A 116 -28.09 3.22 6.71
C SER A 116 -26.64 3.19 6.20
N VAL A 117 -26.34 3.71 5.00
CA VAL A 117 -24.96 3.80 4.49
C VAL A 117 -24.12 4.69 5.39
N ASN A 118 -24.62 5.86 5.79
CA ASN A 118 -23.90 6.77 6.68
C ASN A 118 -23.71 6.18 8.08
N ILE A 119 -24.74 5.52 8.62
CA ILE A 119 -24.67 4.84 9.92
C ILE A 119 -23.59 3.75 9.88
N MET A 120 -23.61 2.90 8.88
CA MET A 120 -22.66 1.79 8.74
C MET A 120 -21.22 2.26 8.48
N LEU A 121 -21.02 3.36 7.75
CA LEU A 121 -19.70 3.96 7.54
C LEU A 121 -19.08 4.49 8.84
N ASN A 122 -19.90 4.91 9.80
CA ASN A 122 -19.48 5.45 11.10
C ASN A 122 -19.52 4.40 12.22
N LEU A 123 -20.05 3.20 11.97
CA LEU A 123 -20.08 2.12 12.96
C LEU A 123 -18.67 1.60 13.22
N LYS A 124 -18.24 1.70 14.47
CA LYS A 124 -16.93 1.20 14.93
C LYS A 124 -16.94 -0.31 15.02
N LYS A 125 -15.87 -0.93 14.53
CA LYS A 125 -15.64 -2.38 14.57
C LYS A 125 -14.17 -2.67 14.87
N PRO A 126 -13.85 -3.84 15.44
CA PRO A 126 -12.46 -4.25 15.62
C PRO A 126 -11.74 -4.29 14.28
N MET A 127 -10.58 -3.66 14.22
CA MET A 127 -9.77 -3.56 13.02
C MET A 127 -8.28 -3.58 13.39
N ARG A 128 -7.50 -4.34 12.63
CA ARG A 128 -6.04 -4.33 12.72
C ARG A 128 -5.48 -3.30 11.77
N ILE A 129 -4.68 -2.37 12.28
CA ILE A 129 -4.12 -1.26 11.53
C ILE A 129 -2.60 -1.32 11.51
N PHE A 130 -2.01 -0.73 10.47
CA PHE A 130 -0.58 -0.47 10.36
C PHE A 130 -0.18 0.69 11.29
N THR A 131 0.92 0.52 12.01
CA THR A 131 1.67 1.62 12.64
C THR A 131 3.16 1.43 12.37
N TRP A 132 3.97 2.46 12.54
CA TRP A 132 5.42 2.37 12.37
C TRP A 132 6.11 1.45 13.39
N SER A 133 5.45 1.14 14.50
CA SER A 133 5.91 0.18 15.51
C SER A 133 5.32 -1.23 15.35
N GLY A 134 4.64 -1.50 14.25
CA GLY A 134 3.99 -2.78 13.96
C GLY A 134 2.46 -2.67 13.85
N GLU A 135 1.79 -3.80 13.75
CA GLU A 135 0.33 -3.85 13.67
C GLU A 135 -0.31 -3.63 15.04
N ARG A 136 -1.44 -2.93 15.06
CA ARG A 136 -2.22 -2.70 16.29
C ARG A 136 -3.69 -2.94 16.05
N ASP A 137 -4.32 -3.62 17.00
CA ASP A 137 -5.78 -3.78 17.03
C ASP A 137 -6.44 -2.52 17.62
N THR A 138 -7.51 -2.05 17.00
CA THR A 138 -8.24 -0.84 17.39
C THR A 138 -9.71 -0.94 17.01
N LEU A 139 -10.52 -0.03 17.54
CA LEU A 139 -11.94 0.12 17.18
C LEU A 139 -12.08 1.32 16.24
N PHE A 140 -12.14 1.05 14.94
CA PHE A 140 -12.31 2.06 13.89
C PHE A 140 -13.59 1.83 13.12
N SER A 141 -14.21 2.93 12.70
CA SER A 141 -15.19 2.93 11.62
C SER A 141 -14.49 2.97 10.25
N SER A 142 -15.25 2.78 9.17
CA SER A 142 -14.70 2.95 7.81
C SER A 142 -14.21 4.38 7.58
N MET A 143 -14.87 5.38 8.17
CA MET A 143 -14.45 6.78 8.11
C MET A 143 -13.17 7.04 8.90
N ASP A 144 -13.05 6.47 10.12
CA ASP A 144 -11.83 6.57 10.93
C ASP A 144 -10.64 5.95 10.20
N SER A 145 -10.83 4.76 9.63
CA SER A 145 -9.82 4.05 8.85
C SER A 145 -9.36 4.88 7.64
N LEU A 146 -10.30 5.43 6.87
CA LEU A 146 -9.97 6.28 5.74
C LEU A 146 -9.17 7.51 6.18
N ASN A 147 -9.62 8.22 7.22
CA ASN A 147 -8.93 9.40 7.75
C ASN A 147 -7.51 9.04 8.21
N TYR A 148 -7.36 7.92 8.91
CA TYR A 148 -6.09 7.42 9.38
C TYR A 148 -5.12 7.15 8.24
N TYR A 149 -5.51 6.31 7.26
CA TYR A 149 -4.63 5.91 6.16
C TYR A 149 -4.35 7.04 5.16
N LYS A 150 -5.26 8.00 5.00
CA LYS A 150 -5.03 9.17 4.13
C LYS A 150 -3.98 10.15 4.67
N ARG A 151 -3.62 10.06 5.94
CA ARG A 151 -2.58 10.89 6.55
C ARG A 151 -1.18 10.30 6.43
N PHE A 152 -1.04 9.06 5.93
CA PHE A 152 0.29 8.47 5.72
C PHE A 152 0.96 9.06 4.49
N LEU A 153 2.20 9.49 4.69
CA LEU A 153 3.11 9.82 3.61
C LEU A 153 3.56 8.52 2.93
N ASN A 154 3.68 8.55 1.63
CA ASN A 154 4.13 7.43 0.83
C ASN A 154 5.33 7.82 -0.02
N THR A 155 6.14 6.85 -0.39
CA THR A 155 7.32 7.05 -1.23
C THR A 155 7.49 5.90 -2.20
N GLY A 156 8.26 6.12 -3.26
CA GLY A 156 8.80 5.09 -4.13
C GLY A 156 10.31 5.27 -4.21
N PHE A 157 11.04 4.17 -4.13
CA PHE A 157 12.49 4.14 -4.30
C PHE A 157 12.88 3.03 -5.28
N MET A 158 13.76 3.34 -6.20
CA MET A 158 14.33 2.38 -7.14
C MET A 158 15.82 2.64 -7.31
N SER A 159 16.62 1.59 -7.31
CA SER A 159 18.03 1.62 -7.68
C SER A 159 18.25 0.80 -8.94
N MET A 160 18.95 1.39 -9.90
CA MET A 160 19.23 0.78 -11.20
C MET A 160 20.69 0.96 -11.56
N ASP A 161 21.30 -0.05 -12.16
CA ASP A 161 22.63 0.05 -12.75
C ASP A 161 22.59 0.95 -13.99
N ALA A 162 23.42 1.99 -13.99
CA ALA A 162 23.40 3.01 -15.03
C ALA A 162 23.95 2.51 -16.40
N HIS A 163 24.74 1.43 -16.40
CA HIS A 163 25.33 0.88 -17.62
C HIS A 163 24.47 -0.22 -18.23
N THR A 164 23.90 -1.08 -17.41
CA THR A 164 23.14 -2.25 -17.88
C THR A 164 21.63 -2.01 -17.89
N GLY A 165 21.13 -1.02 -17.13
CA GLY A 165 19.70 -0.80 -16.95
C GLY A 165 19.05 -1.80 -15.98
N GLU A 166 19.82 -2.68 -15.34
CA GLU A 166 19.31 -3.69 -14.42
C GLU A 166 18.80 -3.05 -13.12
N ILE A 167 17.57 -3.39 -12.73
CA ILE A 167 16.99 -2.93 -11.47
C ILE A 167 17.57 -3.75 -10.31
N LYS A 168 18.23 -3.09 -9.38
CA LYS A 168 18.90 -3.71 -8.22
C LYS A 168 18.09 -3.66 -6.94
N ALA A 169 17.23 -2.62 -6.77
CA ALA A 169 16.29 -2.53 -5.66
C ALA A 169 14.99 -1.84 -6.11
N TRP A 170 13.86 -2.25 -5.51
CA TRP A 170 12.53 -1.71 -5.80
C TRP A 170 11.67 -1.66 -4.55
N VAL A 171 11.36 -0.46 -4.07
CA VAL A 171 10.47 -0.22 -2.94
C VAL A 171 9.33 0.66 -3.41
N GLY A 172 8.17 0.06 -3.72
CA GLY A 172 7.02 0.77 -4.28
C GLY A 172 6.19 1.55 -3.27
N GLY A 173 6.46 1.40 -1.97
CA GLY A 173 5.75 2.09 -0.89
C GLY A 173 6.22 1.63 0.49
N ILE A 174 5.56 2.14 1.52
CA ILE A 174 5.98 1.93 2.91
C ILE A 174 5.61 0.58 3.51
N ASN A 175 4.53 -0.06 3.02
CA ASN A 175 4.10 -1.39 3.47
C ASN A 175 3.10 -1.99 2.48
N HIS A 176 3.46 -3.05 1.78
CA HIS A 176 2.64 -3.66 0.72
C HIS A 176 1.31 -4.25 1.23
N LYS A 177 1.22 -4.68 2.48
CA LYS A 177 -0.03 -5.24 3.05
C LYS A 177 -1.13 -4.18 3.12
N TYR A 178 -0.78 -2.95 3.50
CA TYR A 178 -1.72 -1.86 3.76
C TYR A 178 -1.77 -0.81 2.66
N PHE A 179 -0.70 -0.64 1.89
CA PHE A 179 -0.54 0.37 0.84
C PHE A 179 -0.18 -0.32 -0.48
N LYS A 180 -1.21 -0.71 -1.24
CA LYS A 180 -1.05 -1.50 -2.48
C LYS A 180 -0.55 -0.69 -3.68
N TYR A 181 -0.69 0.63 -3.63
CA TYR A 181 -0.27 1.50 -4.73
C TYR A 181 1.26 1.52 -4.83
N ASP A 182 1.78 1.12 -5.98
CA ASP A 182 3.22 1.13 -6.25
C ASP A 182 3.63 2.49 -6.83
N HIS A 183 4.34 3.27 -6.02
CA HIS A 183 4.78 4.62 -6.38
C HIS A 183 5.95 4.62 -7.37
N VAL A 184 6.63 3.51 -7.59
CA VAL A 184 7.66 3.37 -8.63
C VAL A 184 7.00 3.11 -9.99
N LYS A 185 6.06 2.16 -10.05
CA LYS A 185 5.39 1.79 -11.32
C LYS A 185 4.30 2.77 -11.74
N GLN A 186 3.48 3.21 -10.79
CA GLN A 186 2.22 3.93 -11.06
C GLN A 186 2.31 5.43 -10.77
N GLY A 187 3.31 5.86 -9.98
CA GLY A 187 3.46 7.24 -9.56
C GLY A 187 3.93 8.14 -10.72
N LYS A 188 3.00 8.91 -11.28
CA LYS A 188 3.37 9.97 -12.24
C LYS A 188 3.92 11.16 -11.46
N ARG A 189 5.15 11.57 -11.73
CA ARG A 189 5.82 12.71 -11.14
C ARG A 189 6.25 13.67 -12.23
N GLN A 190 6.23 14.97 -11.93
CA GLN A 190 6.85 15.95 -12.80
C GLN A 190 8.38 15.79 -12.74
N PRO A 191 9.09 15.92 -13.87
CA PRO A 191 10.55 15.97 -13.87
C PRO A 191 11.06 17.17 -13.08
N GLY A 192 12.15 16.97 -12.35
CA GLY A 192 12.76 18.01 -11.51
C GLY A 192 12.14 18.08 -10.13
#